data_acfcb5dff29eab20705cac1beeef3662
#
_entry.id   acfcb5dff29eab20705cac1beeef3662
#
_cell.length_a   1.000
_cell.length_b   1.000
_cell.length_c   1.000
_cell.angle_alpha   90.00
_cell.angle_beta   90.00
_cell.angle_gamma   90.00
#
_symmetry.space_group_name_H-M   'P 1'
#
loop_
_entity.id
_entity.type
_entity.pdbx_description
1 polymer ?
#
loop_
_entity_poly.entity_id
_entity_poly.type
_entity_poly.pdbx_seq_one_letter_code
_entity_poly.pdbx_strand_id
1 'polypeptide(L)'
;SEMCIRDRVYGITFEQGRNELRVDEALLSNIVTENKDIPAEALIDMKIALITLKYTQSNSVCYVKDGQAIGIGAGQQSRIHCTRLAGSKADNWFLRQSPQVLSLQFADGLGRADRDNAIDVYMSDDYMDVLADGVWERTFKVKPPVFTREERKEWLDKLEDVTLGSDAFFPFFDNIDRARRSGVK
;
A
#
# COMPACT_ATOMS: atom_id res chain seq x y z
N SER A 1 4.80 -14.56 -28.12
CA SER A 1 6.09 -13.91 -28.40
C SER A 1 6.82 -13.67 -27.10
N GLU A 2 7.99 -14.30 -26.96
CA GLU A 2 8.87 -14.06 -25.83
C GLU A 2 9.37 -12.62 -25.91
N MET A 3 8.99 -11.79 -24.94
CA MET A 3 9.61 -10.47 -24.81
C MET A 3 10.90 -10.64 -24.02
N CYS A 4 12.00 -10.82 -24.72
CA CYS A 4 13.33 -10.61 -24.19
C CYS A 4 13.67 -9.13 -24.32
N ILE A 5 14.11 -8.49 -23.26
CA ILE A 5 14.72 -7.17 -23.31
C ILE A 5 16.18 -7.41 -23.71
N ARG A 6 16.58 -6.86 -24.85
CA ARG A 6 17.97 -6.87 -25.30
C ARG A 6 18.41 -5.44 -25.58
N ASP A 7 19.42 -4.99 -24.86
CA ASP A 7 19.98 -3.66 -25.03
C ASP A 7 21.49 -3.73 -25.23
N ARG A 8 22.06 -2.72 -25.90
CA ARG A 8 23.49 -2.65 -26.19
C ARG A 8 24.04 -1.31 -25.77
N VAL A 9 24.91 -1.33 -24.75
CA VAL A 9 25.56 -0.15 -24.21
C VAL A 9 27.07 -0.30 -24.30
N TYR A 10 27.74 0.59 -24.99
CA TYR A 10 29.20 0.59 -25.18
C TYR A 10 29.77 -0.78 -25.69
N GLY A 11 29.05 -1.45 -26.56
CA GLY A 11 29.46 -2.75 -27.09
C GLY A 11 29.14 -3.96 -26.21
N ILE A 12 28.61 -3.74 -24.99
CA ILE A 12 28.12 -4.80 -24.08
C ILE A 12 26.65 -5.03 -24.37
N THR A 13 26.27 -6.29 -24.56
CA THR A 13 24.86 -6.68 -24.74
C THR A 13 24.27 -7.07 -23.37
N PHE A 14 23.19 -6.42 -22.99
CA PHE A 14 22.35 -6.79 -21.85
C PHE A 14 21.16 -7.58 -22.38
N GLU A 15 20.92 -8.73 -21.78
CA GLU A 15 19.80 -9.60 -22.16
C GLU A 15 19.08 -10.05 -20.88
N GLN A 16 17.76 -9.87 -20.86
CA GLN A 16 16.90 -10.31 -19.77
C GLN A 16 15.80 -11.21 -20.35
N GLY A 17 15.76 -12.43 -19.86
CA GLY A 17 14.71 -13.37 -20.18
C GLY A 17 13.39 -13.02 -19.46
N ARG A 18 12.35 -13.74 -19.83
CA ARG A 18 11.05 -13.65 -19.17
C ARG A 18 11.14 -14.13 -17.71
N ASN A 19 10.43 -13.49 -16.80
CA ASN A 19 10.30 -13.97 -15.44
C ASN A 19 9.35 -15.17 -15.39
N GLU A 20 9.92 -16.37 -15.26
CA GLU A 20 9.19 -17.64 -15.19
C GLU A 20 8.98 -18.16 -13.77
N LEU A 21 9.29 -17.33 -12.73
CA LEU A 21 9.09 -17.70 -11.35
C LEU A 21 7.64 -18.15 -11.12
N ARG A 22 7.47 -19.37 -10.61
CA ARG A 22 6.17 -19.88 -10.17
C ARG A 22 5.96 -19.54 -8.71
N VAL A 23 4.80 -18.95 -8.40
CA VAL A 23 4.39 -18.69 -7.03
C VAL A 23 3.58 -19.89 -6.54
N ASP A 24 4.26 -20.85 -5.97
CA ASP A 24 3.70 -22.08 -5.45
C ASP A 24 4.05 -22.30 -3.97
N GLU A 25 3.65 -23.41 -3.40
CA GLU A 25 3.90 -23.73 -1.99
C GLU A 25 5.39 -23.96 -1.69
N ALA A 26 6.15 -24.44 -2.66
CA ALA A 26 7.58 -24.68 -2.49
C ALA A 26 8.33 -23.37 -2.24
N LEU A 27 7.91 -22.28 -2.88
CA LEU A 27 8.49 -20.95 -2.66
C LEU A 27 8.27 -20.43 -1.23
N LEU A 28 7.18 -20.82 -0.57
CA LEU A 28 6.82 -20.40 0.79
C LEU A 28 7.25 -21.41 1.87
N SER A 29 7.89 -22.51 1.52
CA SER A 29 8.25 -23.57 2.46
C SER A 29 9.43 -23.23 3.37
N ASN A 30 10.31 -22.29 2.98
CA ASN A 30 11.48 -21.89 3.75
C ASN A 30 11.15 -20.78 4.76
N ILE A 31 10.56 -21.17 5.89
CA ILE A 31 10.20 -20.24 6.97
C ILE A 31 11.44 -20.02 7.86
N VAL A 32 11.98 -18.80 7.87
CA VAL A 32 13.19 -18.42 8.61
C VAL A 32 12.92 -17.71 9.93
N THR A 33 11.68 -17.30 10.19
CA THR A 33 11.25 -16.65 11.45
C THR A 33 11.19 -17.64 12.61
N GLU A 34 11.22 -17.16 13.86
CA GLU A 34 11.05 -18.00 15.05
C GLU A 34 9.66 -18.66 15.06
N ASN A 35 8.62 -17.88 14.81
CA ASN A 35 7.28 -18.42 14.61
C ASN A 35 7.21 -19.13 13.26
N LYS A 36 6.85 -20.42 13.29
CA LYS A 36 6.67 -21.26 12.09
C LYS A 36 5.20 -21.46 11.71
N ASP A 37 4.29 -21.05 12.58
CA ASP A 37 2.85 -21.19 12.36
C ASP A 37 2.34 -20.00 11.54
N ILE A 38 2.09 -20.24 10.27
CA ILE A 38 1.52 -19.24 9.35
C ILE A 38 0.05 -19.59 9.14
N PRO A 39 -0.89 -18.69 9.48
CA PRO A 39 -2.31 -18.90 9.21
C PRO A 39 -2.60 -19.13 7.71
N ALA A 40 -3.62 -19.91 7.40
CA ALA A 40 -3.98 -20.22 6.01
C ALA A 40 -4.32 -18.96 5.19
N GLU A 41 -4.97 -18.00 5.82
CA GLU A 41 -5.28 -16.69 5.24
C GLU A 41 -4.01 -15.92 4.87
N ALA A 42 -3.01 -15.92 5.76
CA ALA A 42 -1.72 -15.26 5.50
C ALA A 42 -0.96 -15.92 4.34
N LEU A 43 -1.07 -17.25 4.16
CA LEU A 43 -0.49 -17.95 3.00
C LEU A 43 -1.12 -17.50 1.68
N ILE A 44 -2.43 -17.23 1.67
CA ILE A 44 -3.12 -16.69 0.50
C ILE A 44 -2.60 -15.29 0.21
N ASP A 45 -2.51 -14.44 1.23
CA ASP A 45 -2.02 -13.07 1.11
C ASP A 45 -0.57 -13.02 0.66
N MET A 46 0.30 -13.92 1.16
CA MET A 46 1.68 -14.06 0.69
C MET A 46 1.75 -14.40 -0.80
N LYS A 47 0.92 -15.32 -1.29
CA LYS A 47 0.85 -15.66 -2.72
C LYS A 47 0.42 -14.46 -3.56
N ILE A 48 -0.59 -13.72 -3.11
CA ILE A 48 -1.07 -12.49 -3.77
C ILE A 48 0.02 -11.42 -3.81
N ALA A 49 0.74 -11.21 -2.69
CA ALA A 49 1.85 -10.29 -2.64
C ALA A 49 2.94 -10.65 -3.66
N LEU A 50 3.35 -11.91 -3.73
CA LEU A 50 4.39 -12.37 -4.66
C LEU A 50 3.93 -12.30 -6.12
N ILE A 51 2.67 -12.63 -6.43
CA ILE A 51 2.11 -12.46 -7.78
C ILE A 51 2.12 -10.98 -8.17
N THR A 52 1.69 -10.09 -7.27
CA THR A 52 1.70 -8.64 -7.50
C THR A 52 3.11 -8.15 -7.79
N LEU A 53 4.09 -8.55 -6.97
CA LEU A 53 5.49 -8.13 -7.12
C LEU A 53 6.14 -8.68 -8.40
N LYS A 54 5.74 -9.88 -8.84
CA LYS A 54 6.22 -10.44 -10.12
C LYS A 54 5.95 -9.51 -11.32
N TYR A 55 4.89 -8.72 -11.25
CA TYR A 55 4.45 -7.83 -12.34
C TYR A 55 4.67 -6.35 -12.02
N THR A 56 5.39 -6.02 -10.97
CA THR A 56 5.72 -4.63 -10.62
C THR A 56 7.20 -4.32 -10.84
N GLN A 57 7.48 -3.05 -11.13
CA GLN A 57 8.85 -2.55 -11.30
C GLN A 57 9.59 -2.55 -9.96
N SER A 58 10.78 -3.13 -9.91
CA SER A 58 11.69 -3.07 -8.75
C SER A 58 12.22 -1.62 -8.53
N ASN A 59 12.53 -1.22 -7.32
CA ASN A 59 12.23 -1.87 -6.05
C ASN A 59 10.75 -1.86 -5.79
N SER A 60 10.20 -2.94 -5.27
CA SER A 60 8.75 -3.02 -5.01
C SER A 60 8.42 -3.74 -3.70
N VAL A 61 7.34 -3.28 -3.07
CA VAL A 61 6.77 -3.80 -1.83
C VAL A 61 5.25 -3.81 -1.96
N CYS A 62 4.61 -4.85 -1.45
CA CYS A 62 3.16 -5.00 -1.48
C CYS A 62 2.63 -5.38 -0.09
N TYR A 63 1.63 -4.65 0.40
CA TYR A 63 0.84 -4.99 1.58
C TYR A 63 -0.45 -5.64 1.13
N VAL A 64 -0.79 -6.76 1.73
CA VAL A 64 -1.97 -7.55 1.40
C VAL A 64 -2.74 -7.87 2.67
N LYS A 65 -4.06 -7.81 2.60
CA LYS A 65 -4.97 -8.20 3.66
C LYS A 65 -6.24 -8.79 3.07
N ASP A 66 -6.68 -9.91 3.65
CA ASP A 66 -7.95 -10.58 3.32
C ASP A 66 -8.11 -10.83 1.79
N GLY A 67 -7.04 -11.29 1.14
CA GLY A 67 -7.04 -11.59 -0.29
C GLY A 67 -6.94 -10.36 -1.21
N GLN A 68 -6.65 -9.17 -0.67
CA GLN A 68 -6.56 -7.92 -1.43
C GLN A 68 -5.22 -7.23 -1.24
N ALA A 69 -4.57 -6.81 -2.34
CA ALA A 69 -3.43 -5.91 -2.30
C ALA A 69 -3.92 -4.50 -1.92
N ILE A 70 -3.62 -4.08 -0.68
CA ILE A 70 -4.11 -2.81 -0.10
C ILE A 70 -3.11 -1.67 -0.24
N GLY A 71 -1.85 -1.97 -0.54
CA GLY A 71 -0.83 -0.95 -0.78
C GLY A 71 0.33 -1.48 -1.59
N ILE A 72 0.66 -0.83 -2.70
CA ILE A 72 1.76 -1.19 -3.58
C ILE A 72 2.67 0.01 -3.77
N GLY A 73 3.95 -0.17 -3.48
CA GLY A 73 5.03 0.75 -3.82
C GLY A 73 5.96 0.09 -4.82
N ALA A 74 6.16 0.68 -5.98
CA ALA A 74 6.92 0.12 -7.07
C ALA A 74 7.81 1.16 -7.74
N GLY A 75 8.91 0.71 -8.37
CA GLY A 75 9.80 1.57 -9.15
C GLY A 75 10.56 2.61 -8.34
N GLN A 76 10.67 2.45 -7.03
CA GLN A 76 11.38 3.40 -6.18
C GLN A 76 12.87 3.11 -6.13
N GLN A 77 13.67 4.16 -5.95
CA GLN A 77 15.13 4.06 -5.92
C GLN A 77 15.69 3.41 -4.64
N SER A 78 14.90 3.38 -3.55
CA SER A 78 15.30 2.71 -2.32
C SER A 78 14.18 1.85 -1.74
N ARG A 79 14.57 0.79 -1.04
CA ARG A 79 13.62 -0.14 -0.41
C ARG A 79 12.72 0.55 0.60
N ILE A 80 13.28 1.41 1.45
CA ILE A 80 12.49 2.13 2.45
C ILE A 80 11.44 3.06 1.82
N HIS A 81 11.74 3.68 0.67
CA HIS A 81 10.76 4.49 -0.03
C HIS A 81 9.60 3.65 -0.56
N CYS A 82 9.88 2.44 -1.07
CA CYS A 82 8.81 1.49 -1.45
C CYS A 82 7.95 1.12 -0.25
N THR A 83 8.58 0.77 0.88
CA THR A 83 7.88 0.37 2.10
C THR A 83 7.00 1.50 2.64
N ARG A 84 7.50 2.74 2.61
CA ARG A 84 6.74 3.93 3.03
C ARG A 84 5.57 4.21 2.09
N LEU A 85 5.81 4.20 0.78
CA LEU A 85 4.76 4.45 -0.22
C LEU A 85 3.66 3.40 -0.17
N ALA A 86 4.03 2.12 -0.15
CA ALA A 86 3.08 1.03 -0.03
C ALA A 86 2.31 1.08 1.29
N GLY A 87 2.99 1.33 2.41
CA GLY A 87 2.38 1.47 3.72
C GLY A 87 1.43 2.66 3.80
N SER A 88 1.77 3.81 3.23
CA SER A 88 0.86 4.97 3.20
C SER A 88 -0.42 4.68 2.41
N LYS A 89 -0.33 3.90 1.33
CA LYS A 89 -1.52 3.45 0.59
C LYS A 89 -2.37 2.47 1.41
N ALA A 90 -1.73 1.54 2.12
CA ALA A 90 -2.41 0.61 3.02
C ALA A 90 -3.12 1.36 4.17
N ASP A 91 -2.44 2.35 4.77
CA ASP A 91 -3.01 3.21 5.79
C ASP A 91 -4.24 3.97 5.26
N ASN A 92 -4.15 4.57 4.07
CA ASN A 92 -5.27 5.27 3.42
C ASN A 92 -6.43 4.33 3.11
N TRP A 93 -6.14 3.10 2.65
CA TRP A 93 -7.18 2.09 2.41
C TRP A 93 -7.97 1.81 3.69
N PHE A 94 -7.31 1.73 4.84
CA PHE A 94 -7.97 1.48 6.12
C PHE A 94 -8.64 2.73 6.70
N LEU A 95 -8.02 3.91 6.58
CA LEU A 95 -8.60 5.20 7.01
C LEU A 95 -9.92 5.50 6.30
N ARG A 96 -10.04 5.15 5.01
CA ARG A 96 -11.28 5.30 4.24
C ARG A 96 -12.48 4.55 4.83
N GLN A 97 -12.23 3.55 5.67
CA GLN A 97 -13.23 2.75 6.35
C GLN A 97 -13.60 3.29 7.75
N SER A 98 -12.97 4.38 8.17
CA SER A 98 -13.25 4.99 9.47
C SER A 98 -14.64 5.62 9.51
N PRO A 99 -15.31 5.64 10.69
CA PRO A 99 -16.59 6.32 10.85
C PRO A 99 -16.56 7.78 10.42
N GLN A 100 -15.45 8.49 10.66
CA GLN A 100 -15.26 9.88 10.27
C GLN A 100 -15.37 10.06 8.75
N VAL A 101 -14.72 9.19 7.98
CA VAL A 101 -14.75 9.25 6.52
C VAL A 101 -16.11 8.79 5.98
N LEU A 102 -16.67 7.70 6.52
CA LEU A 102 -17.95 7.16 6.08
C LEU A 102 -19.14 8.10 6.36
N SER A 103 -19.00 8.99 7.34
CA SER A 103 -20.04 9.98 7.68
C SER A 103 -19.96 11.29 6.87
N LEU A 104 -19.00 11.46 5.97
CA LEU A 104 -18.85 12.66 5.15
C LEU A 104 -20.08 12.89 4.27
N GLN A 105 -20.64 14.10 4.34
CA GLN A 105 -21.79 14.51 3.55
C GLN A 105 -21.34 15.45 2.43
N PHE A 106 -21.35 14.94 1.21
CA PHE A 106 -20.88 15.69 0.04
C PHE A 106 -21.99 16.60 -0.53
N ALA A 107 -21.58 17.71 -1.13
CA ALA A 107 -22.45 18.63 -1.84
C ALA A 107 -23.19 17.93 -2.99
N ASP A 108 -24.41 18.38 -3.27
CA ASP A 108 -25.22 17.81 -4.35
C ASP A 108 -24.54 18.03 -5.70
N GLY A 109 -24.55 17.01 -6.53
CA GLY A 109 -23.95 17.07 -7.87
C GLY A 109 -22.44 16.86 -7.91
N LEU A 110 -21.76 16.70 -6.76
CA LEU A 110 -20.32 16.41 -6.75
C LEU A 110 -20.04 15.03 -7.37
N GLY A 111 -19.17 14.98 -8.39
CA GLY A 111 -18.80 13.77 -9.10
C GLY A 111 -18.04 12.78 -8.23
N ARG A 112 -17.98 11.50 -8.66
CA ARG A 112 -17.27 10.44 -7.92
C ARG A 112 -15.78 10.77 -7.77
N ALA A 113 -15.12 11.23 -8.84
CA ALA A 113 -13.71 11.56 -8.81
C ALA A 113 -13.40 12.69 -7.82
N ASP A 114 -14.24 13.72 -7.78
CA ASP A 114 -14.07 14.84 -6.86
C ASP A 114 -14.28 14.41 -5.41
N ARG A 115 -15.23 13.51 -5.14
CA ARG A 115 -15.45 12.92 -3.81
C ARG A 115 -14.24 12.10 -3.37
N ASP A 116 -13.71 11.25 -4.25
CA ASP A 116 -12.54 10.43 -3.95
C ASP A 116 -11.32 11.29 -3.64
N ASN A 117 -11.09 12.34 -4.43
CA ASN A 117 -10.01 13.29 -4.18
C ASN A 117 -10.21 14.04 -2.85
N ALA A 118 -11.43 14.50 -2.56
CA ALA A 118 -11.73 15.19 -1.31
C ALA A 118 -11.52 14.30 -0.08
N ILE A 119 -11.84 13.00 -0.17
CA ILE A 119 -11.56 12.03 0.90
C ILE A 119 -10.05 11.91 1.13
N ASP A 120 -9.26 11.75 0.07
CA ASP A 120 -7.81 11.62 0.20
C ASP A 120 -7.18 12.86 0.84
N VAL A 121 -7.59 14.05 0.43
CA VAL A 121 -7.11 15.31 1.02
C VAL A 121 -7.58 15.45 2.48
N TYR A 122 -8.86 15.13 2.78
CA TYR A 122 -9.42 15.18 4.12
C TYR A 122 -8.65 14.30 5.13
N MET A 123 -8.19 13.13 4.71
CA MET A 123 -7.41 12.21 5.53
C MET A 123 -5.93 12.58 5.64
N SER A 124 -5.45 13.50 4.83
CA SER A 124 -4.03 13.90 4.77
C SER A 124 -3.71 15.02 5.77
N ASP A 125 -2.46 15.44 5.82
CA ASP A 125 -2.05 16.63 6.56
C ASP A 125 -2.42 17.93 5.83
N ASP A 126 -2.78 17.85 4.55
CA ASP A 126 -3.21 18.97 3.71
C ASP A 126 -4.73 19.19 3.75
N TYR A 127 -5.42 18.68 4.79
CA TYR A 127 -6.89 18.73 4.93
C TYR A 127 -7.48 20.14 4.82
N MET A 128 -6.69 21.18 5.09
CA MET A 128 -7.14 22.57 4.92
C MET A 128 -7.46 22.93 3.48
N ASP A 129 -6.92 22.21 2.49
CA ASP A 129 -7.24 22.41 1.07
C ASP A 129 -8.71 22.11 0.74
N VAL A 130 -9.38 21.35 1.60
CA VAL A 130 -10.82 21.05 1.48
C VAL A 130 -11.65 21.53 2.67
N LEU A 131 -11.05 21.95 3.78
CA LEU A 131 -11.75 22.40 4.99
C LEU A 131 -11.64 23.91 5.28
N ALA A 132 -10.84 24.66 4.53
CA ALA A 132 -10.71 26.09 4.72
C ALA A 132 -12.05 26.80 4.49
N ASP A 133 -12.28 27.91 5.20
CA ASP A 133 -13.49 28.74 5.03
C ASP A 133 -13.56 29.29 3.60
N GLY A 134 -14.73 29.20 2.98
CA GLY A 134 -14.95 29.55 1.58
C GLY A 134 -14.54 28.45 0.59
N VAL A 135 -14.00 27.33 1.06
CA VAL A 135 -13.62 26.18 0.22
C VAL A 135 -14.50 24.96 0.51
N TRP A 136 -14.72 24.64 1.78
CA TRP A 136 -15.44 23.43 2.19
C TRP A 136 -16.87 23.38 1.64
N GLU A 137 -17.55 24.51 1.48
CA GLU A 137 -18.93 24.63 0.99
C GLU A 137 -19.10 24.08 -0.44
N ARG A 138 -18.01 24.03 -1.22
CA ARG A 138 -18.02 23.46 -2.57
C ARG A 138 -17.99 21.95 -2.57
N THR A 139 -17.52 21.35 -1.47
CA THR A 139 -17.26 19.92 -1.37
C THR A 139 -18.24 19.22 -0.44
N PHE A 140 -18.62 19.87 0.67
CA PHE A 140 -19.41 19.25 1.72
C PHE A 140 -20.72 20.01 1.95
N LYS A 141 -21.80 19.31 2.33
CA LYS A 141 -23.06 19.91 2.80
C LYS A 141 -22.94 20.51 4.19
N VAL A 142 -22.13 19.87 5.03
CA VAL A 142 -21.83 20.29 6.39
C VAL A 142 -20.33 20.20 6.55
N LYS A 143 -19.72 21.25 7.12
CA LYS A 143 -18.28 21.26 7.40
C LYS A 143 -17.93 20.10 8.33
N PRO A 144 -17.18 19.10 7.87
CA PRO A 144 -16.76 18.01 8.74
C PRO A 144 -15.72 18.49 9.76
N PRO A 145 -15.65 17.88 10.94
CA PRO A 145 -14.55 18.12 11.87
C PRO A 145 -13.21 17.70 11.24
N VAL A 146 -12.12 18.29 11.73
CA VAL A 146 -10.78 17.84 11.32
C VAL A 146 -10.57 16.40 11.78
N PHE A 147 -10.09 15.55 10.90
CA PHE A 147 -9.65 14.20 11.25
C PHE A 147 -8.21 14.30 11.77
N THR A 148 -8.06 14.43 13.07
CA THR A 148 -6.78 14.71 13.72
C THR A 148 -5.79 13.56 13.56
N ARG A 149 -4.50 13.84 13.76
CA ARG A 149 -3.45 12.80 13.71
C ARG A 149 -3.66 11.74 14.79
N GLU A 150 -4.13 12.14 15.95
CA GLU A 150 -4.44 11.27 17.08
C GLU A 150 -5.59 10.30 16.72
N GLU A 151 -6.69 10.82 16.20
CA GLU A 151 -7.84 10.00 15.77
C GLU A 151 -7.46 9.07 14.61
N ARG A 152 -6.68 9.54 13.62
CA ARG A 152 -6.17 8.69 12.54
C ARG A 152 -5.30 7.57 13.11
N LYS A 153 -4.42 7.89 14.07
CA LYS A 153 -3.58 6.90 14.71
C LYS A 153 -4.40 5.87 15.48
N GLU A 154 -5.38 6.28 16.28
CA GLU A 154 -6.27 5.37 17.02
C GLU A 154 -7.02 4.40 16.09
N TRP A 155 -7.38 4.86 14.89
CA TRP A 155 -8.00 4.00 13.89
C TRP A 155 -6.99 3.05 13.27
N LEU A 156 -5.81 3.54 12.88
CA LEU A 156 -4.74 2.73 12.28
C LEU A 156 -4.18 1.67 13.26
N ASP A 157 -4.17 1.93 14.55
CA ASP A 157 -3.75 0.97 15.58
C ASP A 157 -4.67 -0.28 15.64
N LYS A 158 -5.83 -0.25 14.98
CA LYS A 158 -6.75 -1.41 14.82
C LYS A 158 -6.45 -2.25 13.57
N LEU A 159 -5.58 -1.76 12.69
CA LEU A 159 -5.16 -2.51 11.50
C LEU A 159 -4.18 -3.59 11.93
N GLU A 160 -4.53 -4.83 11.70
CA GLU A 160 -3.74 -6.00 12.07
C GLU A 160 -3.86 -7.10 11.00
N ASP A 161 -3.04 -8.15 11.15
CA ASP A 161 -3.03 -9.31 10.26
C ASP A 161 -2.77 -8.95 8.79
N VAL A 162 -1.90 -7.98 8.57
CA VAL A 162 -1.44 -7.57 7.24
C VAL A 162 -0.19 -8.37 6.86
N THR A 163 -0.19 -8.89 5.65
CA THR A 163 0.95 -9.57 5.05
C THR A 163 1.74 -8.59 4.19
N LEU A 164 3.06 -8.68 4.25
CA LEU A 164 3.95 -7.87 3.43
C LEU A 164 4.82 -8.75 2.55
N GLY A 165 4.84 -8.46 1.25
CA GLY A 165 5.80 -9.00 0.30
C GLY A 165 6.82 -7.96 -0.14
N SER A 166 8.03 -8.42 -0.48
CA SER A 166 9.09 -7.60 -1.06
C SER A 166 9.82 -8.37 -2.15
N ASP A 167 10.17 -7.69 -3.25
CA ASP A 167 10.89 -8.32 -4.37
C ASP A 167 12.37 -8.61 -4.06
N ALA A 168 12.91 -8.06 -2.92
CA ALA A 168 14.22 -8.39 -2.39
C ALA A 168 14.28 -8.17 -0.87
N PHE A 169 15.44 -8.44 -0.25
CA PHE A 169 15.64 -8.32 1.18
C PHE A 169 15.51 -6.88 1.70
N PHE A 170 15.17 -6.74 2.98
CA PHE A 170 15.20 -5.46 3.70
C PHE A 170 16.59 -5.22 4.29
N PRO A 171 17.30 -4.18 3.84
CA PRO A 171 18.68 -3.94 4.30
C PRO A 171 18.74 -3.39 5.73
N PHE A 172 17.67 -2.74 6.22
CA PHE A 172 17.64 -2.07 7.52
C PHE A 172 16.32 -2.27 8.24
N PHE A 173 16.36 -2.17 9.58
CA PHE A 173 15.21 -2.33 10.47
C PHE A 173 14.11 -1.30 10.27
N ASP A 174 14.40 -0.12 9.74
CA ASP A 174 13.41 0.93 9.48
C ASP A 174 12.27 0.47 8.56
N ASN A 175 12.56 -0.49 7.66
CA ASN A 175 11.54 -1.12 6.82
C ASN A 175 10.56 -1.96 7.66
N ILE A 176 11.08 -2.72 8.62
CA ILE A 176 10.28 -3.55 9.52
C ILE A 176 9.43 -2.66 10.45
N ASP A 177 10.05 -1.61 11.01
CA ASP A 177 9.34 -0.66 11.87
C ASP A 177 8.21 0.06 11.11
N ARG A 178 8.47 0.41 9.84
CA ARG A 178 7.41 1.00 9.00
C ARG A 178 6.29 -0.01 8.72
N ALA A 179 6.64 -1.25 8.43
CA ALA A 179 5.67 -2.30 8.15
C ALA A 179 4.75 -2.57 9.36
N ARG A 180 5.33 -2.68 10.55
CA ARG A 180 4.58 -2.89 11.80
C ARG A 180 3.52 -1.82 12.06
N ARG A 181 3.80 -0.56 11.72
CA ARG A 181 2.83 0.55 11.87
C ARG A 181 1.59 0.38 10.99
N SER A 182 1.66 -0.40 9.94
CA SER A 182 0.55 -0.74 9.06
C SER A 182 0.05 -2.18 9.28
N GLY A 183 0.15 -2.69 10.50
CA GLY A 183 -0.45 -3.94 10.93
C GLY A 183 0.25 -5.22 10.49
N VAL A 184 1.48 -5.16 9.98
CA VAL A 184 2.26 -6.34 9.62
C VAL A 184 2.80 -7.03 10.88
N LYS A 185 2.54 -8.33 10.98
CA LYS A 185 2.99 -9.23 12.07
C LYS A 185 4.08 -10.17 11.62
#